data_451c8dabce8e23d34c41f7995ecb6d9a
#
_entry.id   451c8dabce8e23d34c41f7995ecb6d9a
#
_cell.length_a   1.000
_cell.length_b   1.000
_cell.length_c   1.000
_cell.angle_alpha   90.00
_cell.angle_beta   90.00
_cell.angle_gamma   90.00
#
_symmetry.space_group_name_H-M   'P 1'
#
loop_
_entity.id
_entity.type
_entity.pdbx_description
1 polymer ?
#
loop_
_entity_poly.entity_id
_entity_poly.type
_entity_poly.pdbx_seq_one_letter_code
_entity_poly.pdbx_strand_id
1 'polypeptide(L)' 'NDSLFTKISERIRAQVRSYMPFVFVEHITFDSMETKEGIGPNELQVTIQYNILPLDAEDTLSITAATN' A
#
# COMPACT_ATOMS: atom_id res chain seq x y z
N ASN A 1 3.95 10.98 7.80
CA ASN A 1 3.72 10.93 9.25
C ASN A 1 2.97 9.65 9.59
N ASP A 2 3.34 9.05 10.71
CA ASP A 2 2.87 7.72 11.09
C ASP A 2 1.35 7.66 11.25
N SER A 3 0.76 8.72 11.80
CA SER A 3 -0.68 8.76 12.01
C SER A 3 -1.44 8.75 10.69
N LEU A 4 -0.96 9.50 9.70
CA LEU A 4 -1.55 9.53 8.38
C LEU A 4 -1.39 8.19 7.67
N PHE A 5 -0.19 7.60 7.76
CA PHE A 5 0.09 6.32 7.14
C PHE A 5 -0.77 5.21 7.75
N THR A 6 -0.98 5.25 9.06
CA THR A 6 -1.85 4.30 9.73
C THR A 6 -3.29 4.40 9.21
N LYS A 7 -3.80 5.61 9.05
CA LYS A 7 -5.15 5.82 8.53
C LYS A 7 -5.29 5.33 7.10
N ILE A 8 -4.29 5.60 6.26
CA ILE A 8 -4.29 5.13 4.87
C ILE A 8 -4.26 3.61 4.83
N SER A 9 -3.42 2.99 5.64
CA SER A 9 -3.32 1.53 5.72
C SER A 9 -4.64 0.90 6.13
N GLU A 10 -5.28 1.45 7.15
CA GLU A 10 -6.57 0.95 7.63
C GLU A 10 -7.64 1.03 6.54
N ARG A 11 -7.65 2.14 5.80
CA ARG A 11 -8.61 2.34 4.72
C ARG A 11 -8.37 1.34 3.58
N ILE A 12 -7.11 1.14 3.20
CA ILE A 12 -6.76 0.17 2.16
C ILE A 12 -7.22 -1.22 2.58
N ARG A 13 -6.91 -1.63 3.80
CA ARG A 13 -7.30 -2.96 4.30
C ARG A 13 -8.82 -3.13 4.34
N ALA A 14 -9.53 -2.09 4.77
CA ALA A 14 -10.98 -2.15 4.84
C ALA A 14 -11.62 -2.26 3.46
N GLN A 15 -11.12 -1.50 2.49
CA GLN A 15 -11.64 -1.54 1.14
C GLN A 15 -11.35 -2.87 0.45
N VAL A 16 -10.15 -3.38 0.62
CA VAL A 16 -9.80 -4.69 0.06
C VAL A 16 -10.71 -5.77 0.64
N ARG A 17 -10.93 -5.75 1.96
CA ARG A 17 -11.79 -6.73 2.61
C ARG A 17 -13.22 -6.66 2.07
N SER A 18 -13.70 -5.45 1.78
CA SER A 18 -15.06 -5.23 1.33
C SER A 18 -15.28 -5.65 -0.12
N TYR A 19 -14.33 -5.33 -0.99
CA TYR A 19 -14.49 -5.52 -2.44
C TYR A 19 -13.80 -6.79 -2.96
N MET A 20 -12.77 -7.25 -2.27
CA MET A 20 -11.98 -8.41 -2.69
C MET A 20 -11.69 -9.30 -1.49
N PRO A 21 -12.72 -10.00 -0.96
CA PRO A 21 -12.56 -10.79 0.27
C PRO A 21 -11.58 -11.96 0.12
N PHE A 22 -11.25 -12.34 -1.11
CA PHE A 22 -10.25 -13.39 -1.38
C PHE A 22 -8.82 -12.88 -1.40
N VAL A 23 -8.62 -11.57 -1.26
CA VAL A 23 -7.29 -10.96 -1.22
C VAL A 23 -6.92 -10.67 0.22
N PHE A 24 -5.73 -11.11 0.63
CA PHE A 24 -5.20 -10.86 1.96
C PHE A 24 -4.02 -9.91 1.87
N VAL A 25 -4.16 -8.74 2.46
CA VAL A 25 -3.09 -7.74 2.47
C VAL A 25 -2.12 -8.07 3.61
N GLU A 26 -0.88 -8.37 3.27
CA GLU A 26 0.14 -8.72 4.26
C GLU A 26 0.89 -7.50 4.77
N HIS A 27 1.42 -6.71 3.86
CA HIS A 27 2.24 -5.55 4.20
C HIS A 27 1.87 -4.35 3.36
N ILE A 28 1.91 -3.17 3.97
CA ILE A 28 1.77 -1.90 3.28
C ILE A 28 2.98 -1.06 3.68
N THR A 29 3.75 -0.63 2.68
CA THR A 29 4.96 0.16 2.88
C THR A 29 4.82 1.52 2.23
N PHE A 30 5.26 2.56 2.92
CA PHE A 30 5.22 3.93 2.42
C PHE A 30 6.64 4.44 2.24
N ASP A 31 6.91 4.98 1.04
CA ASP A 31 8.20 5.60 0.75
C ASP A 31 8.00 7.00 0.21
N SER A 32 8.91 7.90 0.58
CA SER A 32 8.94 9.27 0.11
C SER A 32 10.34 9.58 -0.43
N MET A 33 10.56 10.81 -0.88
CA MET A 33 11.88 11.20 -1.37
C MET A 33 12.97 11.04 -0.31
N GLU A 34 12.60 11.02 0.97
CA GLU A 34 13.54 10.84 2.07
C GLU A 34 13.93 9.40 2.31
N THR A 35 13.10 8.45 1.86
CA THR A 35 13.32 7.03 2.13
C THR A 35 13.70 6.24 0.88
N LYS A 36 13.48 6.78 -0.30
CA LYS A 36 13.74 6.07 -1.55
C LYS A 36 14.08 7.05 -2.66
N GLU A 37 15.06 6.70 -3.48
CA GLU A 37 15.42 7.49 -4.65
C GLU A 37 14.35 7.39 -5.74
N GLY A 38 14.25 8.44 -6.54
CA GLY A 38 13.33 8.48 -7.66
C GLY A 38 11.94 8.97 -7.32
N ILE A 39 11.68 9.27 -6.05
CA ILE A 39 10.39 9.81 -5.62
C ILE A 39 10.51 11.32 -5.50
N GLY A 40 9.59 12.05 -6.13
CA GLY A 40 9.59 13.50 -6.10
C GLY A 40 9.17 14.07 -4.74
N PRO A 41 9.37 15.39 -4.53
CA PRO A 41 9.11 16.03 -3.24
C PRO A 41 7.63 16.03 -2.81
N ASN A 42 6.72 15.93 -3.77
CA ASN A 42 5.27 15.91 -3.48
C ASN A 42 4.66 14.55 -3.82
N GLU A 43 5.47 13.50 -3.78
CA GLU A 43 5.02 12.16 -4.11
C GLU A 43 5.17 11.22 -2.93
N LEU A 44 4.28 10.26 -2.86
CA LEU A 44 4.32 9.18 -1.88
C LEU A 44 4.13 7.87 -2.63
N GLN A 45 5.07 6.94 -2.43
CA GLN A 45 4.94 5.61 -3.01
C GLN A 45 4.37 4.67 -1.97
N VAL A 46 3.27 4.01 -2.33
CA VAL A 46 2.62 3.01 -1.47
C VAL A 46 2.82 1.66 -2.12
N THR A 47 3.46 0.75 -1.40
CA THR A 47 3.67 -0.62 -1.87
C THR A 47 2.80 -1.56 -1.05
N ILE A 48 1.97 -2.33 -1.74
CA ILE A 48 1.05 -3.26 -1.10
C ILE A 48 1.46 -4.68 -1.46
N GLN A 49 1.81 -5.48 -0.45
CA GLN A 49 2.11 -6.89 -0.62
C GLN A 49 0.89 -7.70 -0.19
N TYR A 50 0.42 -8.57 -1.07
CA TYR A 50 -0.82 -9.29 -0.84
C TYR A 50 -0.73 -10.73 -1.32
N ASN A 51 -1.63 -11.56 -0.78
CA ASN A 51 -1.83 -12.94 -1.21
C ASN A 51 -3.25 -13.12 -1.72
N ILE A 52 -3.41 -13.95 -2.73
CA ILE A 52 -4.73 -14.29 -3.27
C ILE A 52 -5.06 -15.71 -2.87
N LEU A 53 -6.15 -15.88 -2.12
CA LEU A 53 -6.64 -17.19 -1.71
C LEU A 53 -7.58 -17.76 -2.77
N PRO A 54 -7.64 -19.06 -2.98
CA PRO A 54 -6.91 -20.15 -2.33
C PRO A 54 -5.59 -20.51 -3.01
N LEU A 55 -5.14 -19.71 -4.01
CA LEU A 55 -4.01 -20.05 -4.86
C LEU A 55 -2.66 -19.88 -4.16
N ASP A 56 -2.64 -19.23 -3.02
CA ASP A 56 -1.43 -19.03 -2.22
C ASP A 56 -0.31 -18.36 -3.00
N ALA A 57 -0.68 -17.53 -3.97
CA ALA A 57 0.26 -16.78 -4.79
C ALA A 57 0.52 -15.41 -4.16
N GLU A 58 1.78 -15.02 -4.06
CA GLU A 58 2.16 -13.70 -3.60
C GLU A 58 2.43 -12.77 -4.78
N ASP A 59 2.00 -11.53 -4.62
CA ASP A 59 2.28 -10.51 -5.61
C ASP A 59 2.44 -9.16 -4.92
N THR A 60 2.97 -8.20 -5.63
CA THR A 60 3.20 -6.86 -5.10
C THR A 60 2.64 -5.82 -6.05
N LEU A 61 1.84 -4.92 -5.50
CA LEU A 61 1.33 -3.78 -6.22
C LEU A 61 1.97 -2.52 -5.67
N SER A 62 2.52 -1.70 -6.55
CA SER A 62 3.13 -0.43 -6.14
C SER A 62 2.40 0.72 -6.80
N ILE A 63 2.01 1.70 -6.00
CA ILE A 63 1.27 2.86 -6.46
C ILE A 63 2.01 4.11 -6.02
N THR A 64 2.18 5.05 -6.95
CA THR A 64 2.76 6.37 -6.65
C THR A 64 1.66 7.42 -6.75
N ALA A 65 1.52 8.21 -5.72
CA ALA A 65 0.51 9.27 -5.67
C ALA A 65 1.16 10.61 -5.33
N ALA A 66 0.62 11.68 -5.90
CA ALA A 66 1.03 13.03 -5.55
C ALA A 66 0.32 13.44 -4.26
N THR A 67 1.07 14.10 -3.37
CA THR A 67 0.57 14.44 -2.03
C THR A 67 0.49 15.94 -1.77
N ASN A 68 0.61 16.74 -2.79
CA ASN A 68 0.56 18.19 -2.59
C ASN A 68 -0.81 18.71 -2.20
#